data_42a72b384bd7c84306727f3b503220dd
#
_entry.id   42a72b384bd7c84306727f3b503220dd
#
_cell.length_a   1.000
_cell.length_b   1.000
_cell.length_c   1.000
_cell.angle_alpha   90.00
_cell.angle_beta   90.00
_cell.angle_gamma   90.00
#
_symmetry.space_group_name_H-M   'P 1'
#
loop_
_entity.id
_entity.type
_entity.pdbx_description
1 polymer ?
#
loop_
_entity_poly.entity_id
_entity_poly.type
_entity_poly.pdbx_seq_one_letter_code
_entity_poly.pdbx_strand_id
1 'polypeptide(L)'
;ALKQAMEYCKGKTKKVIIMPSDIPLIGKTNLKMVIDSSKQLDFIIIPSKGGGTNTIIMKPLAIRTKFGDFSYKEHVNAADRKNLNPQVHDSLFMALDVNTTEDLGEIMVHGENTETRRYLKELKINVESVHGSERLRVTRGS
;
A
#
# COMPACT_ATOMS: atom_id res chain seq x y z
N ALA A 1 12.61 12.42 8.12
CA ALA A 1 12.90 11.93 6.76
C ALA A 1 11.79 12.33 5.77
N LEU A 2 10.51 11.88 5.91
CA LEU A 2 9.47 12.12 4.91
C LEU A 2 9.16 13.61 4.68
N LYS A 3 9.05 14.42 5.74
CA LYS A 3 8.83 15.87 5.62
C LYS A 3 9.93 16.54 4.79
N GLN A 4 11.19 16.19 5.01
CA GLN A 4 12.32 16.73 4.25
C GLN A 4 12.25 16.33 2.76
N ALA A 5 11.86 15.08 2.46
CA ALA A 5 11.67 14.63 1.09
C ALA A 5 10.54 15.43 0.40
N MET A 6 9.45 15.71 1.09
CA MET A 6 8.35 16.51 0.58
C MET A 6 8.75 17.97 0.35
N GLU A 7 9.55 18.55 1.25
CA GLU A 7 10.11 19.89 1.09
C GLU A 7 11.05 19.97 -0.12
N TYR A 8 11.88 18.93 -0.32
CA TYR A 8 12.73 18.83 -1.51
C TYR A 8 11.95 18.75 -2.82
N CYS A 9 10.82 18.04 -2.83
CA CYS A 9 9.96 17.91 -4.01
C CYS A 9 9.14 19.18 -4.31
N LYS A 10 8.95 20.06 -3.31
CA LYS A 10 8.19 21.30 -3.47
C LYS A 10 8.80 22.18 -4.56
N GLY A 11 8.00 22.57 -5.52
CA GLY A 11 8.43 23.37 -6.68
C GLY A 11 9.15 22.60 -7.78
N LYS A 12 9.53 21.33 -7.55
CA LYS A 12 10.22 20.46 -8.53
C LYS A 12 9.25 19.52 -9.25
N THR A 13 8.16 19.15 -8.61
CA THR A 13 7.13 18.27 -9.19
C THR A 13 5.73 18.74 -8.82
N LYS A 14 4.78 18.41 -9.70
CA LYS A 14 3.36 18.70 -9.45
C LYS A 14 2.76 17.77 -8.40
N LYS A 15 3.16 16.49 -8.41
CA LYS A 15 2.66 15.46 -7.50
C LYS A 15 3.78 14.53 -7.05
N VAL A 16 3.59 13.92 -5.90
CA VAL A 16 4.44 12.87 -5.36
C VAL A 16 3.60 11.65 -5.04
N ILE A 17 4.23 10.49 -5.15
CA ILE A 17 3.69 9.22 -4.64
C ILE A 17 4.48 8.88 -3.39
N ILE A 18 3.79 8.66 -2.29
CA ILE A 18 4.33 8.15 -1.04
C ILE A 18 3.79 6.74 -0.87
N MET A 19 4.68 5.76 -0.77
CA MET A 19 4.31 4.36 -0.60
C MET A 19 5.38 3.63 0.22
N PRO A 20 5.03 2.59 0.99
CA PRO A 20 5.98 1.74 1.68
C PRO A 20 6.69 0.82 0.69
N SER A 21 7.75 0.15 1.14
CA SER A 21 8.52 -0.80 0.33
C SER A 21 8.13 -2.26 0.55
N ASP A 22 7.24 -2.54 1.48
CA ASP A 22 6.79 -3.87 1.90
C ASP A 22 5.42 -4.27 1.33
N ILE A 23 5.12 -3.82 0.11
CA ILE A 23 3.92 -4.17 -0.67
C ILE A 23 4.29 -5.03 -1.89
N PRO A 24 4.67 -6.30 -1.70
CA PRO A 24 5.31 -7.13 -2.74
C PRO A 24 4.40 -7.53 -3.89
N LEU A 25 3.08 -7.34 -3.76
CA LEU A 25 2.12 -7.64 -4.83
C LEU A 25 1.97 -6.52 -5.86
N ILE A 26 2.55 -5.34 -5.60
CA ILE A 26 2.44 -4.21 -6.53
C ILE A 26 3.13 -4.51 -7.85
N GLY A 27 2.42 -4.25 -8.95
CA GLY A 27 2.93 -4.42 -10.31
C GLY A 27 2.89 -3.13 -11.13
N LYS A 28 3.52 -3.14 -12.29
CA LYS A 28 3.54 -2.01 -13.23
C LYS A 28 2.14 -1.51 -13.59
N THR A 29 1.19 -2.43 -13.77
CA THR A 29 -0.20 -2.11 -14.12
C THR A 29 -0.88 -1.31 -13.00
N ASN A 30 -0.71 -1.74 -11.74
CA ASN A 30 -1.27 -1.03 -10.59
C ASN A 30 -0.71 0.39 -10.49
N LEU A 31 0.61 0.53 -10.57
CA LEU A 31 1.28 1.83 -10.56
C LEU A 31 0.81 2.73 -11.70
N LYS A 32 0.74 2.20 -12.92
CA LYS A 32 0.27 2.97 -14.08
C LYS A 32 -1.15 3.46 -13.89
N MET A 33 -2.06 2.63 -13.41
CA MET A 33 -3.45 3.01 -13.15
C MET A 33 -3.56 4.18 -12.19
N VAL A 34 -2.89 4.13 -11.04
CA VAL A 34 -2.93 5.22 -10.05
C VAL A 34 -2.23 6.49 -10.54
N ILE A 35 -1.14 6.36 -11.30
CA ILE A 35 -0.46 7.51 -11.92
C ILE A 35 -1.38 8.18 -12.94
N ASP A 36 -2.04 7.41 -13.80
CA ASP A 36 -2.96 7.96 -14.80
C ASP A 36 -4.18 8.63 -14.13
N SER A 37 -4.77 8.00 -13.12
CA SER A 37 -5.84 8.60 -12.33
C SER A 37 -5.41 9.91 -11.66
N SER A 38 -4.16 9.97 -11.20
CA SER A 38 -3.64 11.16 -10.53
C SER A 38 -3.51 12.40 -11.43
N LYS A 39 -3.59 12.24 -12.74
CA LYS A 39 -3.56 13.39 -13.68
C LYS A 39 -4.79 14.29 -13.51
N GLN A 40 -5.93 13.73 -13.11
CA GLN A 40 -7.21 14.43 -12.95
C GLN A 40 -7.64 14.63 -11.49
N LEU A 41 -7.04 13.92 -10.55
CA LEU A 41 -7.42 13.88 -9.14
C LEU A 41 -6.34 14.52 -8.28
N ASP A 42 -6.70 15.45 -7.40
CA ASP A 42 -5.73 16.19 -6.57
C ASP A 42 -5.18 15.37 -5.42
N PHE A 43 -5.97 14.41 -4.93
CA PHE A 43 -5.59 13.55 -3.82
C PHE A 43 -6.11 12.13 -4.01
N ILE A 44 -5.21 11.15 -4.02
CA ILE A 44 -5.55 9.73 -4.07
C ILE A 44 -4.96 9.07 -2.82
N ILE A 45 -5.73 8.20 -2.21
CA ILE A 45 -5.31 7.40 -1.05
C ILE A 45 -5.68 5.94 -1.24
N ILE A 46 -4.74 5.06 -0.89
CA ILE A 46 -4.93 3.61 -0.86
C ILE A 46 -4.75 3.15 0.59
N PRO A 47 -5.80 2.62 1.22
CA PRO A 47 -5.71 2.11 2.58
C PRO A 47 -4.86 0.83 2.63
N SER A 48 -4.30 0.53 3.79
CA SER A 48 -3.78 -0.80 4.10
C SER A 48 -4.85 -1.67 4.77
N LYS A 49 -4.61 -2.98 4.80
CA LYS A 49 -5.51 -4.00 5.39
C LYS A 49 -5.89 -3.69 6.85
N GLY A 50 -5.01 -3.12 7.65
CA GLY A 50 -5.23 -2.81 9.06
C GLY A 50 -5.78 -1.41 9.35
N GLY A 51 -6.28 -0.68 8.34
CA GLY A 51 -6.77 0.71 8.52
C GLY A 51 -5.67 1.77 8.48
N GLY A 52 -4.44 1.37 8.17
CA GLY A 52 -3.33 2.26 7.85
C GLY A 52 -3.44 2.82 6.43
N THR A 53 -2.37 3.41 5.95
CA THR A 53 -2.27 3.99 4.61
C THR A 53 -1.06 3.45 3.89
N ASN A 54 -1.27 2.75 2.78
CA ASN A 54 -0.17 2.26 1.95
C ASN A 54 0.28 3.25 0.89
N THR A 55 -0.64 3.96 0.25
CA THR A 55 -0.22 4.92 -0.77
C THR A 55 -0.98 6.23 -0.66
N ILE A 56 -0.25 7.34 -0.83
CA ILE A 56 -0.84 8.66 -1.03
C ILE A 56 -0.23 9.28 -2.27
N ILE A 57 -1.08 9.83 -3.14
CA ILE A 57 -0.65 10.67 -4.26
C ILE A 57 -1.24 12.05 -4.05
N MET A 58 -0.38 13.05 -3.99
CA MET A 58 -0.79 14.43 -3.73
C MET A 58 0.25 15.44 -4.20
N LYS A 59 -0.10 16.71 -4.21
CA LYS A 59 0.89 17.80 -4.33
C LYS A 59 1.83 17.76 -3.11
N PRO A 60 3.15 18.00 -3.28
CA PRO A 60 4.06 18.06 -2.14
C PRO A 60 3.54 18.97 -1.03
N LEU A 61 3.54 18.48 0.21
CA LEU A 61 3.06 19.21 1.41
C LEU A 61 1.56 19.58 1.41
N ALA A 62 0.72 18.99 0.55
CA ALA A 62 -0.72 19.28 0.54
C ALA A 62 -1.38 19.03 1.89
N ILE A 63 -1.00 17.92 2.54
CA ILE A 63 -1.35 17.65 3.94
C ILE A 63 -0.09 17.31 4.76
N ARG A 64 -0.22 17.36 6.08
CA ARG A 64 0.75 16.74 6.98
C ARG A 64 0.44 15.25 7.08
N THR A 65 1.36 14.41 6.62
CA THR A 65 1.24 12.97 6.74
C THR A 65 1.66 12.48 8.13
N LYS A 66 0.90 11.54 8.66
CA LYS A 66 1.18 10.83 9.91
C LYS A 66 0.83 9.35 9.71
N PHE A 67 1.83 8.56 9.35
CA PHE A 67 1.67 7.11 9.18
C PHE A 67 1.64 6.40 10.54
N GLY A 68 1.03 5.23 10.59
CA GLY A 68 0.81 4.39 11.76
C GLY A 68 -0.62 3.87 11.80
N ASP A 69 -1.02 3.34 12.95
CA ASP A 69 -2.34 2.75 13.16
C ASP A 69 -3.46 3.74 12.81
N PHE A 70 -4.46 3.25 12.08
CA PHE A 70 -5.62 4.03 11.64
C PHE A 70 -5.30 5.33 10.86
N SER A 71 -4.10 5.43 10.30
CA SER A 71 -3.64 6.63 9.57
C SER A 71 -4.49 6.95 8.34
N TYR A 72 -5.19 5.97 7.76
CA TYR A 72 -6.11 6.19 6.64
C TYR A 72 -7.15 7.27 6.95
N LYS A 73 -7.88 7.10 8.05
CA LYS A 73 -8.92 8.05 8.46
C LYS A 73 -8.35 9.43 8.76
N GLU A 74 -7.17 9.49 9.39
CA GLU A 74 -6.47 10.75 9.68
C GLU A 74 -6.09 11.50 8.39
N HIS A 75 -5.58 10.77 7.38
CA HIS A 75 -5.21 11.37 6.11
C HIS A 75 -6.43 11.84 5.29
N VAL A 76 -7.51 11.05 5.26
CA VAL A 76 -8.77 11.47 4.60
C VAL A 76 -9.29 12.75 5.26
N ASN A 77 -9.44 12.78 6.58
CA ASN A 77 -9.89 13.96 7.30
C ASN A 77 -8.98 15.19 7.08
N ALA A 78 -7.66 14.98 6.97
CA ALA A 78 -6.72 16.06 6.70
C ALA A 78 -6.87 16.62 5.27
N ALA A 79 -7.16 15.75 4.30
CA ALA A 79 -7.42 16.14 2.92
C ALA A 79 -8.77 16.89 2.78
N ASP A 80 -9.82 16.40 3.44
CA ASP A 80 -11.13 17.05 3.45
C ASP A 80 -11.07 18.46 4.04
N ARG A 81 -10.39 18.64 5.18
CA ARG A 81 -10.16 19.97 5.77
C ARG A 81 -9.43 20.95 4.84
N LYS A 82 -8.76 20.43 3.82
CA LYS A 82 -8.06 21.23 2.79
C LYS A 82 -8.84 21.29 1.47
N ASN A 83 -10.06 20.77 1.42
CA ASN A 83 -10.91 20.69 0.21
C ASN A 83 -10.21 19.98 -0.97
N LEU A 84 -9.42 18.94 -0.66
CA LEU A 84 -8.68 18.18 -1.69
C LEU A 84 -9.50 17.03 -2.30
N ASN A 85 -10.72 16.82 -1.84
CA ASN A 85 -11.63 15.77 -2.32
C ASN A 85 -10.92 14.40 -2.44
N PRO A 86 -10.56 13.74 -1.33
CA PRO A 86 -9.77 12.52 -1.34
C PRO A 86 -10.50 11.40 -2.09
N GLN A 87 -9.85 10.85 -3.09
CA GLN A 87 -10.33 9.70 -3.82
C GLN A 87 -9.69 8.44 -3.28
N VAL A 88 -10.51 7.52 -2.80
CA VAL A 88 -10.08 6.21 -2.34
C VAL A 88 -9.93 5.29 -3.53
N HIS A 89 -8.73 4.73 -3.71
CA HIS A 89 -8.49 3.71 -4.71
C HIS A 89 -8.37 2.36 -4.02
N ASP A 90 -9.34 1.50 -4.24
CA ASP A 90 -9.34 0.14 -3.66
C ASP A 90 -8.55 -0.80 -4.57
N SER A 91 -7.51 -1.42 -4.00
CA SER A 91 -6.64 -2.36 -4.71
C SER A 91 -5.99 -3.33 -3.73
N LEU A 92 -6.40 -4.60 -3.78
CA LEU A 92 -5.77 -5.67 -2.97
C LEU A 92 -4.24 -5.66 -3.11
N PHE A 93 -3.74 -5.54 -4.34
CA PHE A 93 -2.29 -5.60 -4.63
C PHE A 93 -1.49 -4.41 -4.07
N MET A 94 -2.13 -3.30 -3.78
CA MET A 94 -1.50 -2.12 -3.19
C MET A 94 -1.85 -1.94 -1.71
N ALA A 95 -2.90 -2.64 -1.23
CA ALA A 95 -3.35 -2.57 0.16
C ALA A 95 -2.67 -3.59 1.08
N LEU A 96 -1.99 -4.60 0.50
CA LEU A 96 -1.32 -5.66 1.25
C LEU A 96 0.14 -5.29 1.51
N ASP A 97 0.42 -4.83 2.70
CA ASP A 97 1.75 -4.73 3.31
C ASP A 97 2.04 -5.97 4.16
N VAL A 98 3.31 -6.36 4.24
CA VAL A 98 3.72 -7.60 4.93
C VAL A 98 4.02 -7.31 6.39
N ASN A 99 3.09 -7.66 7.26
CA ASN A 99 3.21 -7.48 8.71
C ASN A 99 3.09 -8.80 9.51
N THR A 100 2.40 -9.80 8.94
CA THR A 100 2.07 -11.04 9.63
C THR A 100 2.37 -12.27 8.77
N THR A 101 2.35 -13.44 9.38
CA THR A 101 2.44 -14.72 8.66
C THR A 101 1.29 -14.92 7.68
N GLU A 102 0.08 -14.43 8.01
CA GLU A 102 -1.06 -14.50 7.11
C GLU A 102 -0.81 -13.69 5.83
N ASP A 103 -0.13 -12.54 5.92
CA ASP A 103 0.22 -11.73 4.74
C ASP A 103 1.21 -12.47 3.82
N LEU A 104 2.11 -13.29 4.38
CA LEU A 104 2.94 -14.20 3.57
C LEU A 104 2.07 -15.24 2.84
N GLY A 105 1.01 -15.72 3.48
CA GLY A 105 0.02 -16.60 2.87
C GLY A 105 -0.67 -15.93 1.67
N GLU A 106 -1.09 -14.68 1.81
CA GLU A 106 -1.69 -13.90 0.73
C GLU A 106 -0.71 -13.73 -0.46
N ILE A 107 0.59 -13.53 -0.18
CA ILE A 107 1.60 -13.48 -1.25
C ILE A 107 1.72 -14.83 -1.96
N MET A 108 1.67 -15.94 -1.23
CA MET A 108 1.72 -17.28 -1.83
C MET A 108 0.50 -17.54 -2.73
N VAL A 109 -0.66 -17.00 -2.39
CA VAL A 109 -1.89 -17.13 -3.19
C VAL A 109 -1.87 -16.20 -4.41
N HIS A 110 -1.61 -14.91 -4.22
CA HIS A 110 -1.83 -13.87 -5.21
C HIS A 110 -0.57 -13.40 -5.95
N GLY A 111 0.62 -13.72 -5.43
CA GLY A 111 1.90 -13.22 -5.93
C GLY A 111 2.54 -14.07 -7.05
N GLU A 112 1.79 -14.67 -7.97
CA GLU A 112 2.29 -15.68 -8.92
C GLU A 112 3.57 -15.28 -9.67
N ASN A 113 3.70 -14.03 -10.03
CA ASN A 113 4.85 -13.51 -10.78
C ASN A 113 5.77 -12.60 -9.95
N THR A 114 5.76 -12.74 -8.62
CA THR A 114 6.60 -11.93 -7.73
C THR A 114 7.86 -12.68 -7.30
N GLU A 115 8.96 -11.95 -7.16
CA GLU A 115 10.20 -12.47 -6.61
C GLU A 115 10.02 -12.95 -5.16
N THR A 116 9.18 -12.26 -4.40
CA THR A 116 8.86 -12.63 -3.00
C THR A 116 8.23 -14.02 -2.94
N ARG A 117 7.24 -14.33 -3.81
CA ARG A 117 6.65 -15.68 -3.85
C ARG A 117 7.67 -16.72 -4.27
N ARG A 118 8.54 -16.42 -5.23
CA ARG A 118 9.61 -17.33 -5.63
C ARG A 118 10.50 -17.68 -4.44
N TYR A 119 10.95 -16.67 -3.71
CA TYR A 119 11.78 -16.86 -2.52
C TYR A 119 11.06 -17.66 -1.42
N LEU A 120 9.78 -17.39 -1.16
CA LEU A 120 8.99 -18.15 -0.19
C LEU A 120 8.88 -19.64 -0.58
N LYS A 121 8.76 -19.96 -1.88
CA LYS A 121 8.78 -21.36 -2.37
C LYS A 121 10.14 -22.02 -2.16
N GLU A 122 11.25 -21.32 -2.40
CA GLU A 122 12.61 -21.82 -2.11
C GLU A 122 12.78 -22.14 -0.61
N LEU A 123 12.15 -21.36 0.26
CA LEU A 123 12.10 -21.61 1.70
C LEU A 123 11.12 -22.72 2.10
N LYS A 124 10.48 -23.38 1.13
CA LYS A 124 9.46 -24.45 1.34
C LYS A 124 8.26 -23.96 2.17
N ILE A 125 7.87 -22.71 1.99
CA ILE A 125 6.66 -22.18 2.64
C ILE A 125 5.42 -22.74 1.93
N ASN A 126 4.52 -23.33 2.70
CA ASN A 126 3.25 -23.90 2.24
C ASN A 126 2.09 -23.10 2.85
N VAL A 127 0.98 -23.04 2.12
CA VAL A 127 -0.22 -22.34 2.55
C VAL A 127 -1.41 -23.25 2.37
N GLU A 128 -2.23 -23.33 3.41
CA GLU A 128 -3.48 -24.08 3.43
C GLU A 128 -4.62 -23.15 3.79
N SER A 129 -5.76 -23.30 3.12
CA SER A 129 -6.99 -22.63 3.53
C SER A 129 -7.55 -23.33 4.78
N VAL A 130 -7.86 -22.58 5.81
CA VAL A 130 -8.44 -23.09 7.05
C VAL A 130 -9.78 -22.40 7.36
N HIS A 131 -10.68 -23.15 7.97
CA HIS A 131 -11.96 -22.62 8.45
C HIS A 131 -11.82 -22.28 9.93
N GLY A 132 -11.91 -21.01 10.30
CA GLY A 132 -11.77 -20.56 11.68
C GLY A 132 -11.44 -19.07 11.78
N SER A 133 -10.73 -18.69 12.83
CA SER A 133 -10.25 -17.33 13.07
C SER A 133 -9.14 -16.90 12.09
N GLU A 134 -8.36 -17.86 11.61
CA GLU A 134 -7.35 -17.67 10.57
C GLU A 134 -7.92 -18.10 9.23
N ARG A 135 -7.71 -17.33 8.17
CA ARG A 135 -8.11 -17.67 6.80
C ARG A 135 -7.08 -18.55 6.11
N LEU A 136 -5.81 -18.30 6.38
CA LEU A 136 -4.68 -19.00 5.79
C LEU A 136 -3.75 -19.50 6.90
N ARG A 137 -3.35 -20.76 6.81
CA ARG A 137 -2.28 -21.32 7.64
C ARG A 137 -1.00 -21.41 6.82
N VAL A 138 0.05 -20.83 7.35
CA VAL A 138 1.39 -20.84 6.73
C VAL A 138 2.29 -21.78 7.50
N THR A 139 2.89 -22.75 6.81
CA THR A 139 3.81 -23.72 7.39
C THR A 139 5.09 -23.79 6.58
N ARG A 140 6.17 -24.24 7.21
CA ARG A 140 7.42 -24.52 6.51
C ARG A 140 7.60 -26.01 6.38
N GLY A 141 7.82 -26.50 5.16
CA GLY A 141 8.16 -27.90 4.87
C GLY A 141 9.56 -28.27 5.37
N SER A 142 9.76 -29.55 5.60
CA SER A 142 11.07 -30.11 5.98
C SER A 142 12.07 -30.08 4.82
#